data_378991ab06bb39a54f3620ad1169e265
#
_entry.id   378991ab06bb39a54f3620ad1169e265
#
_cell.length_a   1.000
_cell.length_b   1.000
_cell.length_c   1.000
_cell.angle_alpha   90.00
_cell.angle_beta   90.00
_cell.angle_gamma   90.00
#
_symmetry.space_group_name_H-M   'P 1'
#
loop_
_entity.id
_entity.type
_entity.pdbx_description
1 polymer ?
#
loop_
_entity_poly.entity_id
_entity_poly.type
_entity_poly.pdbx_seq_one_letter_code
_entity_poly.pdbx_strand_id
1 'polypeptide(L)'
;RYQYPSMVTSSAIAGLIGLVLSYALAIPLGSYMARFKNTLFDSVSTGVLTFLLSLPTIALVYIIRLIGSEIGLPDSFPILGAGDWRSYVLPSVILGLLSTPGLAIWIRRYMIDLQSQDFVRFARAKGLSEQEISNKHIFKNAMVSLVSGIPASIVSVITGATLTETI
;
A
#
# COMPACT_ATOMS: atom_id res chain seq x y z
N ARG A 1 7.57 -2.92 35.67
CA ARG A 1 6.21 -3.48 35.48
C ARG A 1 5.78 -3.27 34.04
N TYR A 2 5.80 -4.33 33.31
CA TYR A 2 5.32 -4.64 31.97
C TYR A 2 4.51 -3.56 31.23
N GLN A 3 5.18 -2.86 30.28
CA GLN A 3 4.53 -1.92 29.36
C GLN A 3 4.27 -2.55 27.98
N TYR A 4 4.40 -3.87 27.85
CA TYR A 4 4.20 -4.60 26.60
C TYR A 4 2.83 -4.36 25.91
N PRO A 5 1.70 -4.27 26.62
CA PRO A 5 0.42 -4.01 25.95
C PRO A 5 0.37 -2.65 25.24
N SER A 6 1.04 -1.63 25.77
CA SER A 6 1.04 -0.29 25.17
C SER A 6 1.92 -0.20 23.92
N MET A 7 3.03 -0.93 23.90
CA MET A 7 3.93 -1.00 22.72
C MET A 7 3.24 -1.70 21.54
N VAL A 8 2.69 -2.90 21.77
CA VAL A 8 1.93 -3.64 20.75
C VAL A 8 0.79 -2.80 20.19
N THR A 9 0.07 -2.09 21.05
CA THR A 9 -1.02 -1.22 20.63
C THR A 9 -0.52 -0.08 19.77
N SER A 10 0.60 0.55 20.14
CA SER A 10 1.17 1.66 19.38
C SER A 10 1.67 1.21 18.00
N SER A 11 2.37 0.09 17.93
CA SER A 11 2.84 -0.49 16.67
C SER A 11 1.68 -0.94 15.77
N ALA A 12 0.63 -1.53 16.35
CA ALA A 12 -0.57 -1.90 15.62
C ALA A 12 -1.30 -0.68 15.05
N ILE A 13 -1.42 0.41 15.81
CA ILE A 13 -2.03 1.65 15.32
C ILE A 13 -1.21 2.23 14.15
N ALA A 14 0.11 2.38 14.31
CA ALA A 14 0.96 2.86 13.25
C ALA A 14 0.89 1.97 11.99
N GLY A 15 0.87 0.66 12.18
CA GLY A 15 0.72 -0.31 11.10
C GLY A 15 -0.63 -0.21 10.38
N LEU A 16 -1.72 -0.05 11.11
CA LEU A 16 -3.05 0.13 10.52
C LEU A 16 -3.17 1.45 9.74
N ILE A 17 -2.63 2.54 10.27
CA ILE A 17 -2.58 3.81 9.54
C ILE A 17 -1.72 3.66 8.29
N GLY A 18 -0.55 3.01 8.38
CA GLY A 18 0.30 2.70 7.24
C GLY A 18 -0.40 1.83 6.20
N LEU A 19 -1.17 0.84 6.64
CA LEU A 19 -1.99 0.00 5.75
C LEU A 19 -3.02 0.84 4.98
N VAL A 20 -3.78 1.69 5.66
CA VAL A 20 -4.74 2.59 5.01
C VAL A 20 -4.05 3.50 4.01
N LEU A 21 -2.90 4.07 4.38
CA LEU A 21 -2.11 4.93 3.50
C LEU A 21 -1.63 4.17 2.26
N SER A 22 -1.13 2.93 2.42
CA SER A 22 -0.67 2.12 1.30
C SER A 22 -1.80 1.81 0.32
N TYR A 23 -2.98 1.44 0.79
CA TYR A 23 -4.15 1.22 -0.08
C TYR A 23 -4.61 2.51 -0.75
N ALA A 24 -4.64 3.63 -0.03
CA ALA A 24 -5.02 4.93 -0.56
C ALA A 24 -4.10 5.40 -1.70
N LEU A 25 -2.82 5.07 -1.66
CA LEU A 25 -1.84 5.39 -2.70
C LEU A 25 -1.80 4.32 -3.81
N ALA A 26 -1.81 3.04 -3.46
CA ALA A 26 -1.63 1.95 -4.40
C ALA A 26 -2.84 1.73 -5.31
N ILE A 27 -4.07 1.91 -4.80
CA ILE A 27 -5.29 1.71 -5.60
C ILE A 27 -5.35 2.67 -6.78
N PRO A 28 -5.28 4.01 -6.59
CA PRO A 28 -5.30 4.91 -7.72
C PRO A 28 -4.11 4.72 -8.65
N LEU A 29 -2.89 4.56 -8.10
CA LEU A 29 -1.69 4.39 -8.90
C LEU A 29 -1.73 3.13 -9.76
N GLY A 30 -1.99 1.97 -9.16
CA GLY A 30 -2.07 0.69 -9.88
C GLY A 30 -3.21 0.63 -10.89
N SER A 31 -4.37 1.22 -10.55
CA SER A 31 -5.52 1.31 -11.45
C SER A 31 -5.22 2.21 -12.66
N TYR A 32 -4.54 3.33 -12.43
CA TYR A 32 -4.16 4.25 -13.49
C TYR A 32 -3.12 3.61 -14.43
N MET A 33 -2.11 2.94 -13.87
CA MET A 33 -1.13 2.16 -14.64
C MET A 33 -1.79 1.09 -15.50
N ALA A 34 -2.75 0.34 -14.95
CA ALA A 34 -3.48 -0.69 -15.69
C ALA A 34 -4.34 -0.12 -16.83
N ARG A 35 -4.94 1.06 -16.60
CA ARG A 35 -5.76 1.76 -17.60
C ARG A 35 -4.93 2.25 -18.77
N PHE A 36 -3.75 2.78 -18.49
CA PHE A 36 -2.81 3.30 -19.48
C PHE A 36 -1.66 2.31 -19.76
N LYS A 37 -1.97 1.02 -19.76
CA LYS A 37 -0.97 -0.03 -20.03
C LYS A 37 -0.23 0.24 -21.34
N ASN A 38 1.06 -0.10 -21.37
CA ASN A 38 1.96 0.07 -22.51
C ASN A 38 2.24 1.54 -22.91
N THR A 39 1.84 2.52 -22.09
CA THR A 39 2.26 3.92 -22.28
C THR A 39 3.57 4.20 -21.55
N LEU A 40 4.19 5.36 -21.82
CA LEU A 40 5.37 5.81 -21.08
C LEU A 40 5.11 5.92 -19.59
N PHE A 41 3.92 6.40 -19.19
CA PHE A 41 3.54 6.50 -17.79
C PHE A 41 3.57 5.12 -17.11
N ASP A 42 2.97 4.13 -17.73
CA ASP A 42 2.94 2.77 -17.19
C ASP A 42 4.34 2.16 -17.09
N SER A 43 5.14 2.31 -18.13
CA SER A 43 6.51 1.77 -18.17
C SER A 43 7.42 2.44 -17.14
N VAL A 44 7.39 3.78 -17.05
CA VAL A 44 8.20 4.53 -16.08
C VAL A 44 7.75 4.21 -14.65
N SER A 45 6.43 4.25 -14.38
CA SER A 45 5.91 3.92 -13.04
C SER A 45 6.26 2.50 -12.61
N THR A 46 6.10 1.52 -13.50
CA THR A 46 6.50 0.13 -13.22
C THR A 46 8.00 0.03 -12.96
N GLY A 47 8.83 0.71 -13.74
CA GLY A 47 10.28 0.75 -13.55
C GLY A 47 10.66 1.34 -12.19
N VAL A 48 10.11 2.49 -11.84
CA VAL A 48 10.36 3.16 -10.55
C VAL A 48 9.91 2.28 -9.38
N LEU A 49 8.69 1.73 -9.44
CA LEU A 49 8.18 0.88 -8.35
C LEU A 49 9.01 -0.40 -8.21
N THR A 50 9.41 -1.02 -9.32
CA THR A 50 10.27 -2.21 -9.30
C THR A 50 11.67 -1.88 -8.74
N PHE A 51 12.22 -0.72 -9.11
CA PHE A 51 13.48 -0.23 -8.55
C PHE A 51 13.38 -0.05 -7.03
N LEU A 52 12.32 0.59 -6.53
CA LEU A 52 12.08 0.74 -5.09
C LEU A 52 11.99 -0.61 -4.37
N LEU A 53 11.36 -1.62 -4.98
CA LEU A 53 11.29 -2.98 -4.42
C LEU A 53 12.63 -3.70 -4.41
N SER A 54 13.56 -3.29 -5.27
CA SER A 54 14.90 -3.89 -5.34
C SER A 54 15.86 -3.32 -4.29
N LEU A 55 15.53 -2.18 -3.69
CA LEU A 55 16.36 -1.57 -2.66
C LEU A 55 16.20 -2.28 -1.32
N PRO A 56 17.28 -2.38 -0.53
CA PRO A 56 17.18 -2.90 0.83
C PRO A 56 16.19 -2.07 1.65
N THR A 57 15.22 -2.72 2.27
CA THR A 57 14.17 -2.05 3.07
C THR A 57 14.75 -1.12 4.13
N ILE A 58 15.83 -1.55 4.79
CA ILE A 58 16.51 -0.74 5.82
C ILE A 58 17.03 0.57 5.24
N ALA A 59 17.58 0.56 4.02
CA ALA A 59 18.07 1.79 3.38
C ALA A 59 16.93 2.77 3.09
N LEU A 60 15.80 2.26 2.59
CA LEU A 60 14.60 3.09 2.36
C LEU A 60 14.03 3.67 3.64
N VAL A 61 13.94 2.87 4.71
CA VAL A 61 13.52 3.35 6.04
C VAL A 61 14.41 4.50 6.49
N TYR A 62 15.74 4.35 6.37
CA TYR A 62 16.69 5.37 6.79
C TYR A 62 16.56 6.66 5.98
N ILE A 63 16.40 6.57 4.66
CA ILE A 63 16.20 7.74 3.80
C ILE A 63 14.91 8.49 4.15
N ILE A 64 13.79 7.77 4.32
CA ILE A 64 12.51 8.39 4.67
C ILE A 64 12.60 9.05 6.05
N ARG A 65 13.31 8.42 7.00
CA ARG A 65 13.54 8.96 8.32
C ARG A 65 14.37 10.25 8.29
N LEU A 66 15.44 10.29 7.50
CA LEU A 66 16.25 11.51 7.32
C LEU A 66 15.40 12.66 6.74
N ILE A 67 14.62 12.39 5.70
CA ILE A 67 13.73 13.40 5.11
C ILE A 67 12.69 13.86 6.15
N GLY A 68 12.12 12.93 6.90
CA GLY A 68 11.14 13.23 7.96
C GLY A 68 11.71 14.15 9.04
N SER A 69 12.95 13.92 9.49
CA SER A 69 13.60 14.74 10.49
C SER A 69 13.89 16.17 10.01
N GLU A 70 14.27 16.33 8.74
CA GLU A 70 14.50 17.66 8.12
C GLU A 70 13.21 18.51 8.05
N ILE A 71 12.06 17.89 7.88
CA ILE A 71 10.75 18.58 7.89
C ILE A 71 10.13 18.70 9.28
N GLY A 72 10.90 18.37 10.34
CA GLY A 72 10.49 18.55 11.74
C GLY A 72 9.53 17.48 12.28
N LEU A 73 9.45 16.32 11.64
CA LEU A 73 8.74 15.18 12.23
C LEU A 73 9.58 14.56 13.35
N PRO A 74 8.97 14.15 14.47
CA PRO A 74 9.67 13.49 15.55
C PRO A 74 10.41 12.25 15.06
N ASP A 75 11.71 12.19 15.30
CA ASP A 75 12.60 11.12 14.85
C ASP A 75 12.44 9.82 15.66
N SER A 76 11.66 9.86 16.71
CA SER A 76 11.40 8.72 17.58
C SER A 76 10.15 7.96 17.11
N PHE A 77 10.35 6.67 16.84
CA PHE A 77 9.24 5.73 16.94
C PHE A 77 8.54 5.95 18.31
N PRO A 78 7.22 5.79 18.41
CA PRO A 78 6.52 5.96 19.66
C PRO A 78 7.05 4.91 20.64
N ILE A 79 8.19 5.23 21.28
CA ILE A 79 8.65 4.48 22.43
C ILE A 79 7.65 4.82 23.52
N LEU A 80 6.77 3.86 23.83
CA LEU A 80 5.99 3.87 25.05
C LEU A 80 4.92 4.95 25.15
N GLY A 81 3.86 4.89 24.34
CA GLY A 81 2.66 5.67 24.66
C GLY A 81 2.93 7.14 24.95
N ALA A 82 3.94 7.71 24.30
CA ALA A 82 4.17 9.14 24.31
C ALA A 82 2.88 9.75 23.77
N GLY A 83 2.11 10.43 24.58
CA GLY A 83 0.76 10.94 24.28
C GLY A 83 0.70 11.97 23.14
N ASP A 84 1.73 12.01 22.29
CA ASP A 84 1.81 12.86 21.12
C ASP A 84 1.49 12.05 19.86
N TRP A 85 0.38 12.36 19.21
CA TRP A 85 -0.05 11.78 17.94
C TRP A 85 1.01 11.93 16.82
N ARG A 86 1.87 12.95 16.89
CA ARG A 86 2.95 13.20 15.92
C ARG A 86 3.93 12.04 15.83
N SER A 87 4.14 11.33 16.93
CA SER A 87 5.02 10.16 16.98
C SER A 87 4.57 9.00 16.08
N TYR A 88 3.28 8.94 15.73
CA TYR A 88 2.74 7.91 14.83
C TYR A 88 2.92 8.24 13.36
N VAL A 89 3.13 9.53 13.00
CA VAL A 89 3.13 9.98 11.61
C VAL A 89 4.27 9.33 10.83
N LEU A 90 5.50 9.45 11.31
CA LEU A 90 6.66 8.96 10.59
C LEU A 90 6.65 7.43 10.42
N PRO A 91 6.41 6.61 11.46
CA PRO A 91 6.28 5.17 11.31
C PRO A 91 5.18 4.76 10.34
N SER A 92 4.00 5.40 10.40
CA SER A 92 2.89 5.11 9.51
C SER A 92 3.21 5.44 8.05
N VAL A 93 3.89 6.57 7.81
CA VAL A 93 4.33 6.97 6.47
C VAL A 93 5.37 5.99 5.92
N ILE A 94 6.34 5.58 6.74
CA ILE A 94 7.34 4.57 6.35
C ILE A 94 6.65 3.28 5.92
N LEU A 95 5.81 2.71 6.79
CA LEU A 95 5.09 1.46 6.51
C LEU A 95 4.19 1.57 5.28
N GLY A 96 3.48 2.69 5.14
CA GLY A 96 2.61 2.95 3.99
C GLY A 96 3.40 3.04 2.68
N LEU A 97 4.47 3.81 2.65
CA LEU A 97 5.29 3.99 1.45
C LEU A 97 6.03 2.72 1.05
N LEU A 98 6.52 1.93 2.00
CA LEU A 98 7.20 0.66 1.72
C LEU A 98 6.25 -0.39 1.14
N SER A 99 4.99 -0.41 1.56
CA SER A 99 3.99 -1.37 1.10
C SER A 99 3.37 -0.97 -0.25
N THR A 100 3.35 0.32 -0.57
CA THR A 100 2.70 0.88 -1.77
C THR A 100 3.21 0.28 -3.08
N PRO A 101 4.53 0.14 -3.36
CA PRO A 101 5.02 -0.35 -4.64
C PRO A 101 4.53 -1.76 -4.97
N GLY A 102 4.64 -2.68 -4.03
CA GLY A 102 4.20 -4.06 -4.22
C GLY A 102 2.70 -4.16 -4.49
N LEU A 103 1.91 -3.45 -3.70
CA LEU A 103 0.46 -3.42 -3.83
C LEU A 103 0.02 -2.77 -5.16
N ALA A 104 0.65 -1.67 -5.58
CA ALA A 104 0.32 -1.00 -6.83
C ALA A 104 0.62 -1.88 -8.05
N ILE A 105 1.78 -2.56 -8.07
CA ILE A 105 2.15 -3.50 -9.15
C ILE A 105 1.17 -4.68 -9.16
N TRP A 106 0.78 -5.19 -7.99
CA TRP A 106 -0.19 -6.27 -7.90
C TRP A 106 -1.55 -5.86 -8.48
N ILE A 107 -2.08 -4.68 -8.08
CA ILE A 107 -3.34 -4.14 -8.61
C ILE A 107 -3.27 -3.96 -10.11
N ARG A 108 -2.19 -3.38 -10.63
CA ARG A 108 -1.95 -3.23 -12.06
C ARG A 108 -2.05 -4.56 -12.80
N ARG A 109 -1.30 -5.56 -12.36
CA ARG A 109 -1.29 -6.90 -12.99
C ARG A 109 -2.67 -7.52 -12.97
N TYR A 110 -3.32 -7.52 -11.82
CA TYR A 110 -4.64 -8.11 -11.66
C TYR A 110 -5.70 -7.44 -12.54
N MET A 111 -5.70 -6.10 -12.62
CA MET A 111 -6.61 -5.39 -13.52
C MET A 111 -6.32 -5.67 -15.00
N ILE A 112 -5.07 -5.85 -15.40
CA ILE A 112 -4.71 -6.23 -16.77
C ILE A 112 -5.22 -7.64 -17.09
N ASP A 113 -5.07 -8.58 -16.15
CA ASP A 113 -5.57 -9.95 -16.31
C ASP A 113 -7.11 -9.98 -16.47
N LEU A 114 -7.82 -9.15 -15.71
CA LEU A 114 -9.28 -9.00 -15.85
C LEU A 114 -9.70 -8.46 -17.21
N GLN A 115 -8.88 -7.67 -17.91
CA GLN A 115 -9.19 -7.15 -19.25
C GLN A 115 -9.34 -8.25 -20.30
N SER A 116 -8.74 -9.42 -20.09
CA SER A 116 -8.79 -10.56 -20.99
C SER A 116 -9.98 -11.50 -20.76
N GLN A 117 -10.74 -11.28 -19.68
CA GLN A 117 -11.85 -12.15 -19.27
C GLN A 117 -13.08 -12.02 -20.17
N ASP A 118 -13.87 -13.09 -20.23
CA ASP A 118 -15.03 -13.16 -21.11
C ASP A 118 -16.10 -12.10 -20.79
N PHE A 119 -16.31 -11.76 -19.53
CA PHE A 119 -17.25 -10.70 -19.17
C PHE A 119 -16.90 -9.34 -19.78
N VAL A 120 -15.60 -9.06 -20.00
CA VAL A 120 -15.13 -7.85 -20.68
C VAL A 120 -15.44 -7.93 -22.17
N ARG A 121 -15.24 -9.10 -22.80
CA ARG A 121 -15.59 -9.33 -24.19
C ARG A 121 -17.09 -9.16 -24.42
N PHE A 122 -17.93 -9.68 -23.52
CA PHE A 122 -19.38 -9.49 -23.58
C PHE A 122 -19.78 -8.02 -23.40
N ALA A 123 -19.13 -7.29 -22.51
CA ALA A 123 -19.39 -5.86 -22.33
C ALA A 123 -19.07 -5.05 -23.61
N ARG A 124 -17.96 -5.38 -24.28
CA ARG A 124 -17.62 -4.77 -25.59
C ARG A 124 -18.64 -5.13 -26.67
N ALA A 125 -19.08 -6.38 -26.73
CA ALA A 125 -20.09 -6.82 -27.69
C ALA A 125 -21.45 -6.09 -27.48
N LYS A 126 -21.76 -5.66 -26.26
CA LYS A 126 -22.92 -4.82 -25.93
C LYS A 126 -22.74 -3.34 -26.27
N GLY A 127 -21.58 -2.94 -26.81
CA GLY A 127 -21.32 -1.57 -27.22
C GLY A 127 -20.93 -0.62 -26.08
N LEU A 128 -20.54 -1.14 -24.91
CA LEU A 128 -20.06 -0.30 -23.81
C LEU A 128 -18.70 0.30 -24.17
N SER A 129 -18.48 1.55 -23.76
CA SER A 129 -17.21 2.24 -23.95
C SER A 129 -16.10 1.62 -23.08
N GLU A 130 -14.84 1.67 -23.52
CA GLU A 130 -13.70 1.15 -22.75
C GLU A 130 -13.60 1.81 -21.36
N GLN A 131 -14.04 3.06 -21.23
CA GLN A 131 -14.06 3.76 -19.94
C GLN A 131 -15.11 3.18 -18.99
N GLU A 132 -16.29 2.85 -19.51
CA GLU A 132 -17.34 2.20 -18.71
C GLU A 132 -16.94 0.78 -18.31
N ILE A 133 -16.34 0.03 -19.23
CA ILE A 133 -15.83 -1.32 -18.98
C ILE A 133 -14.76 -1.27 -17.89
N SER A 134 -13.79 -0.35 -18.00
CA SER A 134 -12.73 -0.19 -17.03
C SER A 134 -13.27 0.15 -15.63
N ASN A 135 -14.19 1.11 -15.53
CA ASN A 135 -14.67 1.59 -14.24
C ASN A 135 -15.72 0.66 -13.61
N LYS A 136 -16.72 0.20 -14.40
CA LYS A 136 -17.86 -0.55 -13.86
C LYS A 136 -17.60 -2.05 -13.76
N HIS A 137 -16.77 -2.60 -14.64
CA HIS A 137 -16.56 -4.04 -14.71
C HIS A 137 -15.18 -4.46 -14.19
N ILE A 138 -14.09 -3.86 -14.69
CA ILE A 138 -12.74 -4.28 -14.32
C ILE A 138 -12.40 -3.80 -12.91
N PHE A 139 -12.50 -2.49 -12.66
CA PHE A 139 -12.16 -1.90 -11.36
C PHE A 139 -13.02 -2.47 -10.23
N LYS A 140 -14.33 -2.59 -10.44
CA LYS A 140 -15.23 -3.15 -9.43
C LYS A 140 -14.84 -4.58 -9.05
N ASN A 141 -14.55 -5.44 -10.03
CA ASN A 141 -14.12 -6.82 -9.78
C ASN A 141 -12.74 -6.88 -9.12
N ALA A 142 -11.82 -5.99 -9.50
CA ALA A 142 -10.54 -5.88 -8.84
C ALA A 142 -10.68 -5.49 -7.36
N MET A 143 -11.59 -4.56 -7.04
CA MET A 143 -11.83 -4.15 -5.65
C MET A 143 -12.39 -5.28 -4.79
N VAL A 144 -13.21 -6.17 -5.33
CA VAL A 144 -13.70 -7.34 -4.59
C VAL A 144 -12.54 -8.21 -4.11
N SER A 145 -11.56 -8.49 -4.98
CA SER A 145 -10.36 -9.26 -4.59
C SER A 145 -9.46 -8.52 -3.61
N LEU A 146 -9.34 -7.19 -3.76
CA LEU A 146 -8.59 -6.36 -2.80
C LEU A 146 -9.21 -6.40 -1.41
N VAL A 147 -10.52 -6.19 -1.32
CA VAL A 147 -11.25 -6.17 -0.05
C VAL A 147 -11.16 -7.52 0.65
N SER A 148 -11.22 -8.63 -0.09
CA SER A 148 -11.06 -9.97 0.49
C SER A 148 -9.66 -10.23 1.08
N GLY A 149 -8.63 -9.50 0.64
CA GLY A 149 -7.27 -9.56 1.17
C GLY A 149 -7.03 -8.70 2.42
N ILE A 150 -7.89 -7.71 2.70
CA ILE A 150 -7.71 -6.79 3.84
C ILE A 150 -7.63 -7.51 5.20
N PRO A 151 -8.48 -8.50 5.52
CA PRO A 151 -8.38 -9.20 6.80
C PRO A 151 -7.02 -9.86 7.01
N ALA A 152 -6.47 -10.49 5.99
CA ALA A 152 -5.13 -11.10 6.06
C ALA A 152 -4.03 -10.03 6.26
N SER A 153 -4.15 -8.89 5.61
CA SER A 153 -3.21 -7.76 5.78
C SER A 153 -3.27 -7.20 7.20
N ILE A 154 -4.45 -7.07 7.80
CA ILE A 154 -4.62 -6.62 9.19
C ILE A 154 -3.97 -7.60 10.15
N VAL A 155 -4.23 -8.89 10.00
CA VAL A 155 -3.61 -9.94 10.83
C VAL A 155 -2.09 -9.89 10.71
N SER A 156 -1.56 -9.73 9.49
CA SER A 156 -0.12 -9.63 9.24
C SER A 156 0.51 -8.42 9.93
N VAL A 157 -0.16 -7.27 9.93
CA VAL A 157 0.29 -6.05 10.65
C VAL A 157 0.37 -6.30 12.16
N ILE A 158 -0.67 -6.88 12.73
CA ILE A 158 -0.72 -7.15 14.18
C ILE A 158 0.34 -8.18 14.58
N THR A 159 0.47 -9.26 13.81
CA THR A 159 1.47 -10.31 14.07
C THR A 159 2.90 -9.79 13.89
N GLY A 160 3.14 -8.97 12.84
CA GLY A 160 4.43 -8.34 12.63
C GLY A 160 4.82 -7.42 13.77
N ALA A 161 3.89 -6.64 14.31
CA ALA A 161 4.12 -5.79 15.46
C ALA A 161 4.55 -6.59 16.71
N THR A 162 3.88 -7.72 16.98
CA THR A 162 4.24 -8.58 18.13
C THR A 162 5.61 -9.23 17.97
N LEU A 163 6.00 -9.65 16.78
CA LEU A 163 7.30 -10.28 16.55
C LEU A 163 8.47 -9.30 16.68
N THR A 164 8.31 -8.05 16.22
CA THR A 164 9.36 -7.04 16.31
C THR A 164 9.61 -6.55 17.73
N GLU A 165 8.66 -6.73 18.63
CA GLU A 165 8.77 -6.31 20.03
C GLU A 165 9.29 -7.42 20.96
N THR A 166 9.31 -8.66 20.50
CA THR A 166 9.80 -9.83 21.28
C THR A 166 11.27 -10.16 21.04
N ILE A 167 11.92 -9.49 20.09
CA ILE A 167 13.35 -9.62 19.78
C ILE A 167 14.11 -8.43 20.35
#